data_fa4647289ca880eae7d6ce70af430f59
#
_entry.id   fa4647289ca880eae7d6ce70af430f59
#
_cell.length_a   1.000
_cell.length_b   1.000
_cell.length_c   1.000
_cell.angle_alpha   90.00
_cell.angle_beta   90.00
_cell.angle_gamma   90.00
#
_symmetry.space_group_name_H-M   'P 1'
#
loop_
_entity.id
_entity.type
_entity.pdbx_description
1 polymer ?
#
loop_
_entity_poly.entity_id
_entity_poly.type
_entity_poly.pdbx_seq_one_letter_code
_entity_poly.pdbx_strand_id
1 'polypeptide(L)'
;MKLALFDLDGTLLDGDTDELWCEFLIEAGVLDRADFEARNRSVVVRYRAGTITPAEFCAFYASTLAGRSRQGWAVLRERFVATAIVPRIGAAARALVAQHRDADDRILLTTATNCFLTEPIAAGLGIAEPDLIATELEEAGGVFTGANAGVLNMREGKVTRLASWLEMNGLAGTAIAEATFYSDSANDLPLLRAVGRAVAVDPDARLRREAGQSGWPILELPR
;
A
#
# COMPACT_ATOMS: atom_id res chain seq x y z
N MET A 1 -22.18 8.55 6.54
CA MET A 1 -20.71 8.36 6.60
C MET A 1 -20.34 7.55 5.36
N LYS A 2 -19.59 8.12 4.45
CA LYS A 2 -19.08 7.42 3.26
C LYS A 2 -17.68 6.90 3.55
N LEU A 3 -17.19 6.00 2.70
CA LEU A 3 -15.83 5.50 2.77
C LEU A 3 -14.95 6.16 1.71
N ALA A 4 -13.78 6.65 2.12
CA ALA A 4 -12.73 7.12 1.24
C ALA A 4 -11.52 6.20 1.40
N LEU A 5 -11.24 5.41 0.39
CA LEU A 5 -10.13 4.47 0.37
C LEU A 5 -8.98 5.07 -0.43
N PHE A 6 -7.78 4.93 0.09
CA PHE A 6 -6.56 5.38 -0.59
C PHE A 6 -5.58 4.23 -0.71
N ASP A 7 -5.03 4.04 -1.88
CA ASP A 7 -3.76 3.34 -2.02
C ASP A 7 -2.62 4.23 -1.53
N LEU A 8 -1.46 3.64 -1.23
CA LEU A 8 -0.31 4.36 -0.70
C LEU A 8 0.73 4.68 -1.79
N ASP A 9 1.36 3.63 -2.29
CA ASP A 9 2.53 3.72 -3.15
C ASP A 9 2.15 4.22 -4.54
N GLY A 10 2.81 5.29 -5.03
CA GLY A 10 2.43 5.96 -6.27
C GLY A 10 1.17 6.85 -6.16
N THR A 11 0.35 6.68 -5.12
CA THR A 11 -0.90 7.41 -4.91
C THR A 11 -0.74 8.56 -3.90
N LEU A 12 -0.62 8.26 -2.61
CA LEU A 12 -0.36 9.27 -1.57
C LEU A 12 1.14 9.51 -1.37
N LEU A 13 1.97 8.52 -1.65
CA LEU A 13 3.42 8.55 -1.56
C LEU A 13 4.03 8.71 -2.97
N ASP A 14 4.95 9.63 -3.12
CA ASP A 14 5.81 9.73 -4.31
C ASP A 14 6.93 8.69 -4.22
N GLY A 15 6.64 7.47 -4.66
CA GLY A 15 7.54 6.33 -4.61
C GLY A 15 6.85 5.03 -4.22
N ASP A 16 7.66 4.01 -4.00
CA ASP A 16 7.25 2.67 -3.57
C ASP A 16 7.90 2.37 -2.22
N THR A 17 7.08 2.08 -1.20
CA THR A 17 7.54 1.88 0.17
C THR A 17 8.51 0.70 0.29
N ASP A 18 8.24 -0.41 -0.41
CA ASP A 18 9.07 -1.61 -0.36
C ASP A 18 10.42 -1.37 -1.05
N GLU A 19 10.45 -0.67 -2.19
CA GLU A 19 11.70 -0.29 -2.86
C GLU A 19 12.52 0.68 -2.00
N LEU A 20 11.88 1.71 -1.44
CA LEU A 20 12.52 2.69 -0.55
C LEU A 20 13.07 2.05 0.72
N TRP A 21 12.35 1.06 1.29
CA TRP A 21 12.82 0.31 2.45
C TRP A 21 14.08 -0.48 2.13
N CYS A 22 14.11 -1.16 1.01
CA CYS A 22 15.28 -1.92 0.60
C CYS A 22 16.50 -1.02 0.36
N GLU A 23 16.33 0.13 -0.30
CA GLU A 23 17.40 1.09 -0.51
C GLU A 23 17.92 1.64 0.83
N PHE A 24 17.00 1.99 1.74
CA PHE A 24 17.34 2.41 3.09
C PHE A 24 18.14 1.34 3.86
N LEU A 25 17.77 0.06 3.76
CA LEU A 25 18.51 -1.03 4.41
C LEU A 25 19.90 -1.25 3.81
N ILE A 26 20.06 -1.04 2.50
CA ILE A 26 21.36 -1.07 1.83
C ILE A 26 22.24 0.06 2.35
N GLU A 27 21.73 1.29 2.40
CA GLU A 27 22.45 2.45 2.93
C GLU A 27 22.82 2.29 4.42
N ALA A 28 21.95 1.61 5.17
CA ALA A 28 22.18 1.29 6.58
C ALA A 28 23.17 0.11 6.78
N GLY A 29 23.65 -0.53 5.72
CA GLY A 29 24.56 -1.68 5.78
C GLY A 29 23.92 -2.96 6.31
N VAL A 30 22.58 -3.07 6.21
CA VAL A 30 21.81 -4.26 6.64
C VAL A 30 21.67 -5.26 5.50
N LEU A 31 21.47 -4.77 4.27
CA LEU A 31 21.43 -5.58 3.07
C LEU A 31 22.70 -5.35 2.23
N ASP A 32 23.23 -6.44 1.67
CA ASP A 32 24.29 -6.32 0.66
C ASP A 32 23.68 -5.83 -0.66
N ARG A 33 24.24 -4.74 -1.20
CA ARG A 33 23.74 -4.08 -2.41
C ARG A 33 23.78 -5.01 -3.62
N ALA A 34 24.89 -5.70 -3.84
CA ALA A 34 25.07 -6.49 -5.04
C ALA A 34 24.13 -7.71 -5.07
N ASP A 35 24.01 -8.40 -3.93
CA ASP A 35 23.10 -9.53 -3.78
C ASP A 35 21.63 -9.08 -3.94
N PHE A 36 21.25 -8.00 -3.23
CA PHE A 36 19.88 -7.51 -3.31
C PHE A 36 19.50 -7.05 -4.72
N GLU A 37 20.34 -6.22 -5.38
CA GLU A 37 20.06 -5.70 -6.72
C GLU A 37 19.95 -6.81 -7.76
N ALA A 38 20.76 -7.88 -7.64
CA ALA A 38 20.67 -9.04 -8.53
C ALA A 38 19.30 -9.74 -8.41
N ARG A 39 18.82 -9.94 -7.17
CA ARG A 39 17.53 -10.56 -6.87
C ARG A 39 16.36 -9.64 -7.26
N ASN A 40 16.41 -8.38 -6.87
CA ASN A 40 15.35 -7.39 -7.15
C ASN A 40 15.15 -7.20 -8.66
N ARG A 41 16.23 -7.16 -9.45
CA ARG A 41 16.16 -7.05 -10.91
C ARG A 41 15.27 -8.14 -11.52
N SER A 42 15.39 -9.37 -11.04
CA SER A 42 14.53 -10.48 -11.50
C SER A 42 13.07 -10.25 -11.13
N VAL A 43 12.80 -9.79 -9.91
CA VAL A 43 11.44 -9.50 -9.41
C VAL A 43 10.80 -8.38 -10.24
N VAL A 44 11.50 -7.27 -10.43
CA VAL A 44 11.01 -6.11 -11.20
C VAL A 44 10.75 -6.45 -12.66
N VAL A 45 11.64 -7.21 -13.31
CA VAL A 45 11.43 -7.66 -14.70
C VAL A 45 10.17 -8.53 -14.80
N ARG A 46 9.98 -9.48 -13.91
CA ARG A 46 8.81 -10.36 -13.88
C ARG A 46 7.53 -9.59 -13.52
N TYR A 47 7.62 -8.60 -12.63
CA TYR A 47 6.49 -7.74 -12.28
C TYR A 47 6.01 -6.93 -13.50
N ARG A 48 6.93 -6.27 -14.20
CA ARG A 48 6.61 -5.50 -15.42
C ARG A 48 6.07 -6.38 -16.57
N ALA A 49 6.56 -7.62 -16.65
CA ALA A 49 6.07 -8.60 -17.61
C ALA A 49 4.72 -9.24 -17.19
N GLY A 50 4.23 -8.98 -15.99
CA GLY A 50 3.02 -9.61 -15.44
C GLY A 50 3.17 -11.11 -15.19
N THR A 51 4.40 -11.62 -15.06
CA THR A 51 4.70 -13.06 -14.89
C THR A 51 5.05 -13.45 -13.46
N ILE A 52 5.12 -12.49 -12.53
CA ILE A 52 5.27 -12.75 -11.10
C ILE A 52 3.90 -12.87 -10.45
N THR A 53 3.74 -13.83 -9.55
CA THR A 53 2.52 -13.93 -8.74
C THR A 53 2.54 -12.89 -7.61
N PRO A 54 1.36 -12.46 -7.10
CA PRO A 54 1.28 -11.61 -5.91
C PRO A 54 2.05 -12.20 -4.73
N ALA A 55 1.96 -13.51 -4.52
CA ALA A 55 2.64 -14.21 -3.43
C ALA A 55 4.17 -14.10 -3.54
N GLU A 56 4.73 -14.33 -4.73
CA GLU A 56 6.18 -14.21 -4.96
C GLU A 56 6.66 -12.76 -4.77
N PHE A 57 5.88 -11.78 -5.25
CA PHE A 57 6.21 -10.38 -5.12
C PHE A 57 6.25 -9.95 -3.64
N CYS A 58 5.17 -10.17 -2.90
CA CYS A 58 5.10 -9.81 -1.49
C CYS A 58 6.11 -10.59 -0.64
N ALA A 59 6.35 -11.88 -0.91
CA ALA A 59 7.33 -12.68 -0.18
C ALA A 59 8.76 -12.19 -0.38
N PHE A 60 9.09 -11.65 -1.56
CA PHE A 60 10.41 -11.08 -1.80
C PHE A 60 10.71 -9.94 -0.83
N TYR A 61 9.79 -8.98 -0.71
CA TYR A 61 9.98 -7.84 0.20
C TYR A 61 9.84 -8.23 1.68
N ALA A 62 8.87 -9.09 2.03
CA ALA A 62 8.74 -9.62 3.38
C ALA A 62 10.02 -10.30 3.87
N SER A 63 10.76 -10.97 2.98
CA SER A 63 12.02 -11.64 3.32
C SER A 63 13.10 -10.70 3.87
N THR A 64 13.03 -9.41 3.59
CA THR A 64 13.97 -8.40 4.10
C THR A 64 13.82 -8.16 5.59
N LEU A 65 12.68 -8.52 6.17
CA LEU A 65 12.37 -8.37 7.59
C LEU A 65 12.67 -9.63 8.42
N ALA A 66 13.01 -10.75 7.76
CA ALA A 66 13.19 -12.04 8.41
C ALA A 66 14.20 -12.03 9.55
N GLY A 67 13.93 -12.84 10.58
CA GLY A 67 14.86 -13.13 11.67
C GLY A 67 14.97 -12.06 12.75
N ARG A 68 14.18 -10.97 12.69
CA ARG A 68 14.12 -9.94 13.74
C ARG A 68 12.68 -9.71 14.20
N SER A 69 12.54 -9.30 15.46
CA SER A 69 11.25 -8.90 16.02
C SER A 69 10.84 -7.50 15.57
N ARG A 70 9.57 -7.14 15.75
CA ARG A 70 9.06 -5.76 15.57
C ARG A 70 9.91 -4.76 16.34
N GLN A 71 10.25 -5.06 17.59
CA GLN A 71 11.10 -4.21 18.42
C GLN A 71 12.54 -4.13 17.89
N GLY A 72 13.08 -5.23 17.37
CA GLY A 72 14.42 -5.26 16.76
C GLY A 72 14.55 -4.41 15.50
N TRP A 73 13.44 -4.16 14.82
CA TRP A 73 13.36 -3.27 13.65
C TRP A 73 12.94 -1.83 13.98
N ALA A 74 12.41 -1.55 15.19
CA ALA A 74 11.72 -0.29 15.50
C ALA A 74 12.55 0.95 15.17
N VAL A 75 13.82 1.00 15.61
CA VAL A 75 14.71 2.17 15.39
C VAL A 75 14.96 2.42 13.90
N LEU A 76 15.19 1.35 13.12
CA LEU A 76 15.40 1.47 11.67
C LEU A 76 14.12 1.89 10.97
N ARG A 77 12.97 1.34 11.35
CA ARG A 77 11.66 1.72 10.82
C ARG A 77 11.34 3.19 11.08
N GLU A 78 11.53 3.66 12.32
CA GLU A 78 11.29 5.07 12.68
C GLU A 78 12.17 6.00 11.84
N ARG A 79 13.46 5.69 11.72
CA ARG A 79 14.38 6.47 10.88
C ARG A 79 13.97 6.44 9.41
N PHE A 80 13.62 5.28 8.88
CA PHE A 80 13.12 5.12 7.52
C PHE A 80 11.91 5.99 7.25
N VAL A 81 10.89 5.91 8.10
CA VAL A 81 9.66 6.70 7.94
C VAL A 81 9.98 8.19 7.97
N ALA A 82 10.81 8.64 8.92
CA ALA A 82 11.14 10.06 9.05
C ALA A 82 11.97 10.59 7.86
N THR A 83 12.91 9.80 7.33
CA THR A 83 13.87 10.30 6.33
C THR A 83 13.50 9.94 4.88
N ALA A 84 12.83 8.81 4.67
CA ALA A 84 12.49 8.35 3.32
C ALA A 84 11.01 8.53 2.95
N ILE A 85 10.09 8.39 3.89
CA ILE A 85 8.65 8.42 3.62
C ILE A 85 8.05 9.81 3.80
N VAL A 86 8.21 10.41 4.98
CA VAL A 86 7.56 11.70 5.32
C VAL A 86 7.83 12.79 4.28
N PRO A 87 9.06 12.97 3.75
CA PRO A 87 9.34 13.97 2.73
C PRO A 87 8.65 13.73 1.38
N ARG A 88 8.23 12.48 1.12
CA ARG A 88 7.59 12.05 -0.14
C ARG A 88 6.06 12.06 -0.10
N ILE A 89 5.46 12.32 1.05
CA ILE A 89 4.02 12.55 1.14
C ILE A 89 3.77 14.05 1.00
N GLY A 90 3.50 14.49 -0.22
CA GLY A 90 3.35 15.90 -0.57
C GLY A 90 2.15 16.59 0.10
N ALA A 91 2.14 17.92 0.05
CA ALA A 91 1.05 18.73 0.59
C ALA A 91 -0.29 18.42 -0.10
N ALA A 92 -0.28 18.16 -1.41
CA ALA A 92 -1.49 17.83 -2.17
C ALA A 92 -2.12 16.51 -1.72
N ALA A 93 -1.31 15.46 -1.47
CA ALA A 93 -1.79 14.18 -0.95
C ALA A 93 -2.41 14.34 0.45
N ARG A 94 -1.75 15.11 1.34
CA ARG A 94 -2.29 15.42 2.67
C ARG A 94 -3.59 16.21 2.61
N ALA A 95 -3.68 17.20 1.71
CA ALA A 95 -4.88 17.98 1.49
C ALA A 95 -6.05 17.14 0.98
N LEU A 96 -5.78 16.16 0.08
CA LEU A 96 -6.80 15.25 -0.41
C LEU A 96 -7.37 14.38 0.72
N VAL A 97 -6.52 13.84 1.60
CA VAL A 97 -6.98 13.09 2.79
C VAL A 97 -7.76 14.00 3.73
N ALA A 98 -7.30 15.25 3.96
CA ALA A 98 -7.99 16.21 4.81
C ALA A 98 -9.38 16.58 4.30
N GLN A 99 -9.57 16.73 2.98
CA GLN A 99 -10.88 17.02 2.39
C GLN A 99 -11.94 15.95 2.74
N HIS A 100 -11.56 14.69 2.72
CA HIS A 100 -12.46 13.60 3.12
C HIS A 100 -12.75 13.61 4.64
N ARG A 101 -11.74 13.96 5.44
CA ARG A 101 -11.91 14.09 6.89
C ARG A 101 -12.88 15.22 7.22
N ASP A 102 -12.75 16.36 6.55
CA ASP A 102 -13.62 17.54 6.73
C ASP A 102 -15.06 17.28 6.24
N ALA A 103 -15.24 16.32 5.35
CA ALA A 103 -16.55 15.82 4.88
C ALA A 103 -17.16 14.72 5.75
N ASP A 104 -16.56 14.40 6.91
CA ASP A 104 -16.96 13.27 7.80
C ASP A 104 -16.96 11.90 7.10
N ASP A 105 -16.13 11.72 6.07
CA ASP A 105 -15.90 10.41 5.48
C ASP A 105 -14.96 9.58 6.36
N ARG A 106 -15.21 8.28 6.47
CA ARG A 106 -14.27 7.36 7.10
C ARG A 106 -13.15 7.02 6.12
N ILE A 107 -11.92 7.32 6.52
CA ILE A 107 -10.73 7.22 5.66
C ILE A 107 -10.04 5.89 5.92
N LEU A 108 -9.81 5.11 4.86
CA LEU A 108 -9.07 3.86 4.90
C LEU A 108 -7.82 3.97 4.03
N LEU A 109 -6.71 3.46 4.55
CA LEU A 109 -5.52 3.19 3.76
C LEU A 109 -5.51 1.72 3.37
N THR A 110 -5.44 1.42 2.06
CA THR A 110 -5.39 0.03 1.56
C THR A 110 -4.20 -0.15 0.63
N THR A 111 -3.19 -0.89 1.05
CA THR A 111 -1.91 -1.04 0.33
C THR A 111 -1.43 -2.48 0.27
N ALA A 112 -0.72 -2.84 -0.80
CA ALA A 112 -0.06 -4.15 -0.93
C ALA A 112 1.15 -4.28 -0.01
N THR A 113 1.77 -3.16 0.36
CA THR A 113 2.90 -3.11 1.29
C THR A 113 2.51 -3.65 2.67
N ASN A 114 3.47 -4.24 3.35
CA ASN A 114 3.23 -4.91 4.63
C ASN A 114 2.82 -3.95 5.76
N CYS A 115 2.02 -4.48 6.70
CA CYS A 115 1.49 -3.72 7.84
C CYS A 115 2.59 -3.10 8.70
N PHE A 116 3.70 -3.80 8.93
CA PHE A 116 4.79 -3.32 9.78
C PHE A 116 5.37 -1.98 9.30
N LEU A 117 5.57 -1.80 7.99
CA LEU A 117 6.06 -0.55 7.43
C LEU A 117 4.97 0.52 7.35
N THR A 118 3.72 0.12 7.09
CA THR A 118 2.64 1.05 6.79
C THR A 118 1.89 1.58 8.02
N GLU A 119 1.92 0.88 9.16
CA GLU A 119 1.35 1.35 10.44
C GLU A 119 1.77 2.79 10.82
N PRO A 120 3.07 3.13 10.90
CA PRO A 120 3.48 4.49 11.24
C PRO A 120 3.18 5.51 10.12
N ILE A 121 3.09 5.07 8.87
CA ILE A 121 2.72 5.93 7.73
C ILE A 121 1.25 6.32 7.84
N ALA A 122 0.36 5.34 8.08
CA ALA A 122 -1.06 5.57 8.31
C ALA A 122 -1.29 6.52 9.50
N ALA A 123 -0.61 6.28 10.63
CA ALA A 123 -0.66 7.14 11.79
C ALA A 123 -0.23 8.58 11.48
N GLY A 124 0.83 8.76 10.67
CA GLY A 124 1.31 10.08 10.21
C GLY A 124 0.33 10.81 9.27
N LEU A 125 -0.60 10.09 8.66
CA LEU A 125 -1.73 10.62 7.89
C LEU A 125 -2.99 10.83 8.74
N GLY A 126 -2.94 10.49 10.03
CA GLY A 126 -4.08 10.54 10.94
C GLY A 126 -5.12 9.45 10.67
N ILE A 127 -4.69 8.32 10.12
CA ILE A 127 -5.51 7.13 9.88
C ILE A 127 -5.24 6.14 11.02
N ALA A 128 -6.29 5.76 11.75
CA ALA A 128 -6.17 4.84 12.88
C ALA A 128 -5.87 3.41 12.40
N GLU A 129 -5.24 2.61 13.26
CA GLU A 129 -4.89 1.22 12.94
C GLU A 129 -6.07 0.37 12.44
N PRO A 130 -7.29 0.46 12.99
CA PRO A 130 -8.43 -0.30 12.47
C PRO A 130 -8.81 0.04 11.02
N ASP A 131 -8.37 1.19 10.50
CA ASP A 131 -8.66 1.70 9.16
C ASP A 131 -7.48 1.53 8.20
N LEU A 132 -6.45 0.78 8.61
CA LEU A 132 -5.36 0.32 7.76
C LEU A 132 -5.63 -1.11 7.30
N ILE A 133 -5.70 -1.31 5.99
CA ILE A 133 -5.78 -2.62 5.35
C ILE A 133 -4.47 -2.83 4.56
N ALA A 134 -3.55 -3.58 5.13
CA ALA A 134 -2.22 -3.83 4.57
C ALA A 134 -1.94 -5.33 4.51
N THR A 135 -0.93 -5.76 3.77
CA THR A 135 -0.53 -7.18 3.76
C THR A 135 0.07 -7.55 5.12
N GLU A 136 -0.42 -8.63 5.71
CA GLU A 136 0.07 -9.12 7.00
C GLU A 136 1.38 -9.89 6.85
N LEU A 137 2.23 -9.81 7.86
CA LEU A 137 3.47 -10.57 7.95
C LEU A 137 3.30 -11.77 8.88
N GLU A 138 3.94 -12.88 8.55
CA GLU A 138 4.00 -14.03 9.42
C GLU A 138 5.05 -13.83 10.51
N GLU A 139 4.64 -14.07 11.76
CA GLU A 139 5.53 -14.06 12.92
C GLU A 139 5.55 -15.44 13.59
N ALA A 140 6.74 -15.91 13.96
CA ALA A 140 6.94 -17.11 14.74
C ALA A 140 7.95 -16.84 15.86
N GLY A 141 7.59 -17.22 17.11
CA GLY A 141 8.45 -16.95 18.25
C GLY A 141 8.76 -15.46 18.49
N GLY A 142 7.87 -14.55 18.05
CA GLY A 142 8.04 -13.10 18.19
C GLY A 142 9.01 -12.45 17.20
N VAL A 143 9.38 -13.16 16.13
CA VAL A 143 10.19 -12.64 15.03
C VAL A 143 9.49 -12.85 13.69
N PHE A 144 9.73 -11.96 12.73
CA PHE A 144 9.23 -12.14 11.36
C PHE A 144 9.91 -13.34 10.70
N THR A 145 9.12 -14.21 10.08
CA THR A 145 9.65 -15.38 9.35
C THR A 145 10.19 -15.00 7.96
N GLY A 146 9.78 -13.83 7.45
CA GLY A 146 10.03 -13.41 6.08
C GLY A 146 8.95 -13.87 5.10
N ALA A 147 7.85 -14.43 5.61
CA ALA A 147 6.67 -14.77 4.84
C ALA A 147 5.51 -13.81 5.15
N ASN A 148 4.49 -13.83 4.29
CA ASN A 148 3.24 -13.12 4.53
C ASN A 148 2.22 -14.06 5.18
N ALA A 149 1.28 -13.48 5.91
CA ALA A 149 0.17 -14.19 6.54
C ALA A 149 -1.17 -13.86 5.86
N GLY A 150 -2.08 -14.84 5.83
CA GLY A 150 -3.44 -14.63 5.37
C GLY A 150 -3.57 -14.22 3.90
N VAL A 151 -4.63 -13.47 3.59
CA VAL A 151 -4.90 -12.95 2.24
C VAL A 151 -4.04 -11.71 1.98
N LEU A 152 -3.24 -11.75 0.92
CA LEU A 152 -2.45 -10.60 0.48
C LEU A 152 -3.36 -9.45 0.05
N ASN A 153 -3.04 -8.23 0.45
CA ASN A 153 -3.82 -7.05 0.09
C ASN A 153 -3.42 -6.49 -1.29
N MET A 154 -3.45 -7.34 -2.30
CA MET A 154 -3.04 -7.05 -3.67
C MET A 154 -4.07 -7.58 -4.67
N ARG A 155 -4.36 -6.83 -5.72
CA ARG A 155 -5.31 -7.19 -6.77
C ARG A 155 -6.70 -7.54 -6.18
N GLU A 156 -7.23 -8.74 -6.47
CA GLU A 156 -8.50 -9.26 -5.93
C GLU A 156 -8.50 -9.34 -4.40
N GLY A 157 -7.32 -9.53 -3.80
CA GLY A 157 -7.15 -9.56 -2.36
C GLY A 157 -7.55 -8.24 -1.67
N LYS A 158 -7.40 -7.08 -2.32
CA LYS A 158 -7.90 -5.81 -1.78
C LYS A 158 -9.44 -5.83 -1.62
N VAL A 159 -10.16 -6.41 -2.58
CA VAL A 159 -11.62 -6.55 -2.48
C VAL A 159 -11.99 -7.49 -1.34
N THR A 160 -11.33 -8.64 -1.25
CA THR A 160 -11.57 -9.64 -0.20
C THR A 160 -11.31 -9.06 1.20
N ARG A 161 -10.19 -8.38 1.38
CA ARG A 161 -9.83 -7.79 2.67
C ARG A 161 -10.72 -6.62 3.06
N LEU A 162 -11.14 -5.80 2.09
CA LEU A 162 -12.11 -4.75 2.34
C LEU A 162 -13.46 -5.34 2.76
N ALA A 163 -13.92 -6.42 2.12
CA ALA A 163 -15.16 -7.09 2.52
C ALA A 163 -15.08 -7.62 3.97
N SER A 164 -13.96 -8.25 4.34
CA SER A 164 -13.73 -8.69 5.72
C SER A 164 -13.68 -7.51 6.71
N TRP A 165 -13.04 -6.40 6.32
CA TRP A 165 -13.01 -5.19 7.14
C TRP A 165 -14.40 -4.60 7.35
N LEU A 166 -15.25 -4.56 6.32
CA LEU A 166 -16.65 -4.11 6.42
C LEU A 166 -17.43 -4.99 7.41
N GLU A 167 -17.30 -6.30 7.31
CA GLU A 167 -17.95 -7.26 8.22
C GLU A 167 -17.53 -7.03 9.66
N MET A 168 -16.22 -6.94 9.93
CA MET A 168 -15.69 -6.69 11.28
C MET A 168 -16.14 -5.36 11.88
N ASN A 169 -16.42 -4.36 11.03
CA ASN A 169 -16.92 -3.06 11.47
C ASN A 169 -18.45 -2.95 11.47
N GLY A 170 -19.19 -4.03 11.25
CA GLY A 170 -20.65 -4.05 11.23
C GLY A 170 -21.26 -3.25 10.09
N LEU A 171 -20.53 -3.03 9.00
CA LEU A 171 -20.98 -2.30 7.82
C LEU A 171 -21.54 -3.27 6.78
N ALA A 172 -22.60 -2.87 6.10
CA ALA A 172 -23.14 -3.67 5.00
C ALA A 172 -22.13 -3.76 3.83
N GLY A 173 -22.05 -4.91 3.19
CA GLY A 173 -21.23 -5.09 1.98
C GLY A 173 -21.57 -4.10 0.85
N THR A 174 -22.78 -3.58 0.81
CA THR A 174 -23.21 -2.52 -0.12
C THR A 174 -22.49 -1.19 0.07
N ALA A 175 -21.82 -0.96 1.23
CA ALA A 175 -21.04 0.25 1.48
C ALA A 175 -19.87 0.41 0.49
N ILE A 176 -19.38 -0.68 -0.11
CA ILE A 176 -18.36 -0.63 -1.17
C ILE A 176 -18.87 0.13 -2.41
N ALA A 177 -20.17 -0.02 -2.75
CA ALA A 177 -20.78 0.66 -3.90
C ALA A 177 -21.00 2.17 -3.67
N GLU A 178 -20.80 2.67 -2.45
CA GLU A 178 -20.87 4.10 -2.12
C GLU A 178 -19.49 4.68 -1.83
N ALA A 179 -18.47 3.83 -1.78
CA ALA A 179 -17.09 4.23 -1.48
C ALA A 179 -16.42 4.96 -2.65
N THR A 180 -15.49 5.85 -2.32
CA THR A 180 -14.52 6.39 -3.27
C THR A 180 -13.18 5.68 -3.08
N PHE A 181 -12.51 5.28 -4.16
CA PHE A 181 -11.17 4.70 -4.10
C PHE A 181 -10.21 5.41 -5.04
N TYR A 182 -9.04 5.76 -4.52
CA TYR A 182 -7.94 6.46 -5.17
C TYR A 182 -6.77 5.51 -5.36
N SER A 183 -6.28 5.35 -6.60
CA SER A 183 -5.12 4.51 -6.92
C SER A 183 -4.42 4.96 -8.20
N ASP A 184 -3.11 4.70 -8.29
CA ASP A 184 -2.26 4.93 -9.46
C ASP A 184 -2.11 3.68 -10.35
N SER A 185 -2.42 2.48 -9.83
CA SER A 185 -2.02 1.20 -10.41
C SER A 185 -3.14 0.41 -11.05
N ALA A 186 -2.88 -0.15 -12.23
CA ALA A 186 -3.77 -1.14 -12.86
C ALA A 186 -3.91 -2.45 -12.07
N ASN A 187 -3.05 -2.72 -11.09
CA ASN A 187 -3.24 -3.84 -10.17
C ASN A 187 -4.49 -3.67 -9.30
N ASP A 188 -4.93 -2.45 -9.09
CA ASP A 188 -6.10 -2.12 -8.27
C ASP A 188 -7.43 -2.10 -9.07
N LEU A 189 -7.42 -2.46 -10.34
CA LEU A 189 -8.62 -2.55 -11.17
C LEU A 189 -9.75 -3.37 -10.53
N PRO A 190 -9.49 -4.50 -9.84
CA PRO A 190 -10.56 -5.23 -9.15
C PRO A 190 -11.32 -4.36 -8.13
N LEU A 191 -10.60 -3.58 -7.31
CA LEU A 191 -11.22 -2.71 -6.32
C LEU A 191 -11.79 -1.43 -6.95
N LEU A 192 -11.09 -0.80 -7.91
CA LEU A 192 -11.58 0.36 -8.64
C LEU A 192 -12.92 0.10 -9.34
N ARG A 193 -13.13 -1.13 -9.85
CA ARG A 193 -14.41 -1.54 -10.47
C ARG A 193 -15.49 -1.91 -9.47
N ALA A 194 -15.14 -2.21 -8.24
CA ALA A 194 -16.07 -2.61 -7.19
C ALA A 194 -16.67 -1.40 -6.45
N VAL A 195 -15.96 -0.28 -6.37
CA VAL A 195 -16.41 0.93 -5.67
C VAL A 195 -17.36 1.76 -6.53
N GLY A 196 -18.17 2.60 -5.87
CA GLY A 196 -19.08 3.51 -6.56
C GLY A 196 -18.40 4.67 -7.27
N ARG A 197 -17.21 5.08 -6.80
CA ARG A 197 -16.42 6.13 -7.40
C ARG A 197 -14.94 5.75 -7.44
N ALA A 198 -14.47 5.38 -8.61
CA ALA A 198 -13.05 5.18 -8.89
C ALA A 198 -12.39 6.50 -9.30
N VAL A 199 -11.20 6.78 -8.77
CA VAL A 199 -10.37 7.94 -9.13
C VAL A 199 -8.96 7.45 -9.42
N ALA A 200 -8.48 7.64 -10.63
CA ALA A 200 -7.12 7.31 -11.03
C ALA A 200 -6.18 8.48 -10.67
N VAL A 201 -5.18 8.23 -9.83
CA VAL A 201 -4.20 9.25 -9.38
C VAL A 201 -2.88 8.99 -10.06
N ASP A 202 -2.36 9.95 -10.82
CA ASP A 202 -1.09 9.82 -11.57
C ASP A 202 -0.91 8.43 -12.24
N PRO A 203 -1.94 7.90 -12.92
CA PRO A 203 -2.06 6.48 -13.23
C PRO A 203 -1.01 5.95 -14.18
N ASP A 204 -0.63 4.69 -13.98
CA ASP A 204 0.14 3.93 -14.96
C ASP A 204 -0.57 3.90 -16.32
N ALA A 205 0.16 3.56 -17.40
CA ALA A 205 -0.37 3.61 -18.76
C ALA A 205 -1.58 2.68 -18.97
N ARG A 206 -1.70 1.59 -18.23
CA ARG A 206 -2.83 0.66 -18.32
C ARG A 206 -4.04 1.21 -17.59
N LEU A 207 -3.87 1.73 -16.37
CA LEU A 207 -4.96 2.35 -15.61
C LEU A 207 -5.45 3.63 -16.29
N ARG A 208 -4.55 4.45 -16.87
CA ARG A 208 -4.93 5.64 -17.64
C ARG A 208 -5.86 5.32 -18.81
N ARG A 209 -5.57 4.24 -19.55
CA ARG A 209 -6.45 3.78 -20.63
C ARG A 209 -7.81 3.30 -20.12
N GLU A 210 -7.80 2.51 -19.04
CA GLU A 210 -9.05 2.02 -18.43
C GLU A 210 -9.90 3.17 -17.90
N ALA A 211 -9.29 4.13 -17.20
CA ALA A 211 -9.98 5.31 -16.69
C ALA A 211 -10.65 6.11 -17.81
N GLY A 212 -9.95 6.31 -18.93
CA GLY A 212 -10.51 6.97 -20.11
C GLY A 212 -11.70 6.22 -20.73
N GLN A 213 -11.63 4.89 -20.78
CA GLN A 213 -12.73 4.05 -21.30
C GLN A 213 -13.94 4.00 -20.37
N SER A 214 -13.68 4.01 -19.05
CA SER A 214 -14.71 3.91 -18.01
C SER A 214 -15.25 5.28 -17.57
N GLY A 215 -14.70 6.39 -18.06
CA GLY A 215 -15.09 7.73 -17.66
C GLY A 215 -14.70 8.08 -16.22
N TRP A 216 -13.68 7.41 -15.66
CA TRP A 216 -13.18 7.71 -14.33
C TRP A 216 -12.36 8.99 -14.32
N PRO A 217 -12.49 9.84 -13.29
CA PRO A 217 -11.64 11.00 -13.12
C PRO A 217 -10.17 10.60 -13.04
N ILE A 218 -9.31 11.39 -13.68
CA ILE A 218 -7.86 11.33 -13.52
C ILE A 218 -7.45 12.56 -12.73
N LEU A 219 -6.78 12.34 -11.61
CA LEU A 219 -6.24 13.36 -10.73
C LEU A 219 -4.71 13.33 -10.84
N GLU A 220 -4.10 14.48 -11.11
CA GLU A 220 -2.65 14.65 -11.04
C GLU A 220 -2.32 15.39 -9.74
N LEU A 221 -1.54 14.74 -8.86
CA LEU A 221 -1.10 15.33 -7.60
C LEU A 221 0.29 15.95 -7.78
N PRO A 222 0.46 17.25 -7.50
CA PRO A 222 1.79 17.86 -7.43
C PRO A 222 2.67 17.14 -6.41
N ARG A 223 3.83 16.71 -6.84
CA ARG A 223 4.82 15.97 -6.04
C ARG A 223 5.79 16.91 -5.34
#